data_9b1a33855ec58a70aa79ef782de893e1
#
_entry.id   9b1a33855ec58a70aa79ef782de893e1
#
_cell.length_a   1.000
_cell.length_b   1.000
_cell.length_c   1.000
_cell.angle_alpha   90.00
_cell.angle_beta   90.00
_cell.angle_gamma   90.00
#
_symmetry.space_group_name_H-M   'P 1'
#
loop_
_entity.id
_entity.type
_entity.pdbx_description
1 polymer ?
#
loop_
_entity_poly.entity_id
_entity_poly.type
_entity_poly.pdbx_seq_one_letter_code
_entity_poly.pdbx_strand_id
1 'polypeptide(L)'
;MDVEYCEEYRMNSRGVRLFTCRWLPFSCPKALVFLCHGYGMECGNFMRGVGIKLASHGYGVFGIDYEGHGRSSGARCYIKRFDNIIKDCSEYFKSICAQEEYRGKKRFLYGESMGGAVALLTHKKDPGFWDGAVLVAPMFISLLTRVEDVIPKWKIVPTKDVIDSAFKDPVKREKIRGNKLIYQEKPRLKTALELLRTSMNLEDSLNEVTLPFFVLHGEADTVTDPDVSRALYDRASSKDKTIKLYPGMWHGLTSGEPDDNIEIVFSDILSWLDKRSRRWHRQYQIDPAVYSWHG
;
A
#
# COMPACT_ATOMS: atom_id res chain seq x y z
N MET A 1 -12.03 7.20 -18.10
CA MET A 1 -11.48 8.56 -17.99
C MET A 1 -9.99 8.47 -18.27
N ASP A 2 -9.49 9.43 -19.07
CA ASP A 2 -8.06 9.49 -19.35
C ASP A 2 -7.29 9.87 -18.09
N VAL A 3 -6.10 9.33 -17.94
CA VAL A 3 -5.24 9.50 -16.79
C VAL A 3 -3.90 10.06 -17.24
N GLU A 4 -3.48 11.16 -16.65
CA GLU A 4 -2.15 11.71 -16.85
C GLU A 4 -1.12 10.93 -16.02
N TYR A 5 -0.05 10.48 -16.67
CA TYR A 5 1.07 9.81 -16.00
C TYR A 5 2.34 10.63 -16.11
N CYS A 6 3.00 10.86 -14.97
CA CYS A 6 4.26 11.57 -14.91
C CYS A 6 5.29 10.81 -14.07
N GLU A 7 6.56 10.94 -14.45
CA GLU A 7 7.72 10.38 -13.75
C GLU A 7 8.66 11.50 -13.32
N GLU A 8 9.28 11.36 -12.16
CA GLU A 8 10.24 12.32 -11.63
C GLU A 8 11.33 11.61 -10.81
N TYR A 9 12.52 12.19 -10.77
CA TYR A 9 13.56 11.76 -9.83
C TYR A 9 13.78 12.82 -8.77
N ARG A 10 13.84 12.37 -7.52
CA ARG A 10 14.07 13.24 -6.36
C ARG A 10 15.27 12.79 -5.56
N MET A 11 16.02 13.74 -5.03
CA MET A 11 17.12 13.46 -4.11
C MET A 11 16.55 13.45 -2.69
N ASN A 12 16.78 12.35 -1.95
CA ASN A 12 16.41 12.31 -0.53
C ASN A 12 17.46 13.00 0.36
N SER A 13 17.16 13.12 1.66
CA SER A 13 18.05 13.75 2.64
C SER A 13 19.40 13.02 2.86
N ARG A 14 19.56 11.81 2.31
CA ARG A 14 20.79 11.02 2.34
C ARG A 14 21.59 11.07 1.05
N GLY A 15 21.18 11.87 0.08
CA GLY A 15 21.84 11.99 -1.23
C GLY A 15 21.55 10.80 -2.17
N VAL A 16 20.48 10.05 -1.94
CA VAL A 16 20.04 8.95 -2.81
C VAL A 16 18.98 9.47 -3.79
N ARG A 17 19.18 9.21 -5.09
CA ARG A 17 18.21 9.55 -6.12
C ARG A 17 17.09 8.51 -6.16
N LEU A 18 15.88 8.93 -5.82
CA LEU A 18 14.67 8.09 -5.79
C LEU A 18 13.79 8.40 -6.99
N PHE A 19 13.26 7.35 -7.61
CA PHE A 19 12.25 7.43 -8.64
C PHE A 19 10.87 7.60 -8.01
N THR A 20 10.09 8.53 -8.57
CA THR A 20 8.70 8.76 -8.17
C THR A 20 7.82 8.83 -9.42
N CYS A 21 6.58 8.45 -9.29
CA CYS A 21 5.61 8.55 -10.35
C CYS A 21 4.25 8.96 -9.81
N ARG A 22 3.41 9.49 -10.70
CA ARG A 22 2.03 9.87 -10.34
C ARG A 22 1.08 9.58 -11.49
N TRP A 23 -0.15 9.26 -11.11
CA TRP A 23 -1.29 9.13 -11.99
C TRP A 23 -2.36 10.11 -11.52
N LEU A 24 -2.75 11.04 -12.36
CA LEU A 24 -3.72 12.09 -12.03
C LEU A 24 -4.94 11.98 -12.93
N PRO A 25 -6.16 12.16 -12.40
CA PRO A 25 -7.33 12.40 -13.21
C PRO A 25 -7.21 13.78 -13.86
N PHE A 26 -7.81 14.01 -15.03
CA PHE A 26 -7.86 15.34 -15.64
C PHE A 26 -8.68 16.36 -14.83
N SER A 27 -9.51 15.90 -13.91
CA SER A 27 -10.22 16.75 -12.96
C SER A 27 -9.43 16.87 -11.65
N CYS A 28 -9.78 17.85 -10.82
CA CYS A 28 -9.21 17.98 -9.47
C CYS A 28 -9.43 16.67 -8.67
N PRO A 29 -8.38 16.04 -8.13
CA PRO A 29 -8.50 14.80 -7.38
C PRO A 29 -9.45 14.93 -6.19
N LYS A 30 -10.32 13.94 -5.99
CA LYS A 30 -11.23 13.90 -4.82
C LYS A 30 -10.49 13.58 -3.52
N ALA A 31 -9.41 12.82 -3.59
CA ALA A 31 -8.50 12.49 -2.50
C ALA A 31 -7.17 11.99 -3.07
N LEU A 32 -6.15 11.85 -2.20
CA LEU A 32 -4.81 11.39 -2.55
C LEU A 32 -4.60 9.96 -2.04
N VAL A 33 -3.96 9.13 -2.87
CA VAL A 33 -3.56 7.76 -2.53
C VAL A 33 -2.05 7.61 -2.75
N PHE A 34 -1.35 7.14 -1.74
CA PHE A 34 0.10 6.98 -1.73
C PHE A 34 0.47 5.50 -1.75
N LEU A 35 1.12 5.07 -2.84
CA LEU A 35 1.45 3.67 -3.10
C LEU A 35 2.75 3.27 -2.42
N CYS A 36 2.68 2.17 -1.68
CA CYS A 36 3.81 1.47 -1.06
C CYS A 36 3.89 0.06 -1.66
N HIS A 37 4.91 -0.18 -2.50
CA HIS A 37 5.08 -1.45 -3.21
C HIS A 37 5.69 -2.55 -2.33
N GLY A 38 5.56 -3.81 -2.78
CA GLY A 38 6.16 -4.98 -2.12
C GLY A 38 7.68 -5.07 -2.29
N TYR A 39 8.32 -5.98 -1.53
CA TYR A 39 9.74 -6.26 -1.69
C TYR A 39 10.06 -6.75 -3.10
N GLY A 40 11.10 -6.19 -3.69
CA GLY A 40 11.51 -6.53 -5.05
C GLY A 40 10.65 -5.95 -6.17
N MET A 41 9.53 -5.30 -5.83
CA MET A 41 8.61 -4.68 -6.78
C MET A 41 8.95 -3.21 -7.04
N GLU A 42 8.11 -2.51 -7.83
CA GLU A 42 8.27 -1.09 -8.16
C GLU A 42 6.94 -0.45 -8.53
N CYS A 43 6.88 0.86 -8.56
CA CYS A 43 5.62 1.57 -8.81
C CYS A 43 5.32 1.77 -10.30
N GLY A 44 6.32 2.10 -11.10
CA GLY A 44 6.14 2.60 -12.47
C GLY A 44 5.46 1.63 -13.44
N ASN A 45 5.83 0.35 -13.40
CA ASN A 45 5.28 -0.69 -14.27
C ASN A 45 4.41 -1.68 -13.50
N PHE A 46 4.90 -2.20 -12.35
CA PHE A 46 4.19 -3.24 -11.61
C PHE A 46 2.89 -2.70 -11.02
N MET A 47 2.93 -1.56 -10.31
CA MET A 47 1.73 -0.95 -9.73
C MET A 47 0.98 -0.04 -10.72
N ARG A 48 1.36 -0.01 -12.00
CA ARG A 48 0.71 0.84 -13.01
C ARG A 48 -0.79 0.57 -13.12
N GLY A 49 -1.20 -0.69 -13.06
CA GLY A 49 -2.62 -1.07 -13.08
C GLY A 49 -3.40 -0.48 -11.92
N VAL A 50 -2.83 -0.54 -10.72
CA VAL A 50 -3.38 0.08 -9.49
C VAL A 50 -3.49 1.60 -9.67
N GLY A 51 -2.40 2.25 -10.12
CA GLY A 51 -2.35 3.70 -10.34
C GLY A 51 -3.43 4.18 -11.31
N ILE A 52 -3.53 3.54 -12.49
CA ILE A 52 -4.53 3.87 -13.51
C ILE A 52 -5.95 3.63 -12.97
N LYS A 53 -6.21 2.47 -12.34
CA LYS A 53 -7.54 2.12 -11.84
C LYS A 53 -8.04 3.13 -10.82
N LEU A 54 -7.21 3.52 -9.86
CA LEU A 54 -7.57 4.52 -8.85
C LEU A 54 -7.72 5.93 -9.47
N ALA A 55 -6.79 6.34 -10.35
CA ALA A 55 -6.84 7.67 -10.97
C ALA A 55 -8.05 7.82 -11.90
N SER A 56 -8.41 6.78 -12.66
CA SER A 56 -9.63 6.79 -13.50
C SER A 56 -10.92 6.91 -12.67
N HIS A 57 -10.85 6.63 -11.35
CA HIS A 57 -11.95 6.86 -10.41
C HIS A 57 -11.81 8.17 -9.62
N GLY A 58 -10.95 9.08 -10.06
CA GLY A 58 -10.84 10.44 -9.52
C GLY A 58 -9.90 10.61 -8.33
N TYR A 59 -9.00 9.66 -8.07
CA TYR A 59 -7.95 9.80 -7.06
C TYR A 59 -6.66 10.35 -7.67
N GLY A 60 -5.95 11.23 -6.96
CA GLY A 60 -4.56 11.53 -7.25
C GLY A 60 -3.69 10.44 -6.64
N VAL A 61 -2.93 9.72 -7.47
CA VAL A 61 -2.15 8.55 -7.04
C VAL A 61 -0.66 8.84 -7.17
N PHE A 62 0.10 8.58 -6.11
CA PHE A 62 1.53 8.89 -6.04
C PHE A 62 2.31 7.66 -5.58
N GLY A 63 3.36 7.31 -6.31
CA GLY A 63 4.24 6.18 -6.02
C GLY A 63 5.70 6.59 -5.88
N ILE A 64 6.44 5.83 -5.10
CA ILE A 64 7.90 5.97 -4.93
C ILE A 64 8.54 4.59 -4.95
N ASP A 65 9.60 4.45 -5.75
CA ASP A 65 10.47 3.27 -5.68
C ASP A 65 11.45 3.46 -4.52
N TYR A 66 11.50 2.50 -3.59
CA TYR A 66 12.41 2.57 -2.45
C TYR A 66 13.87 2.50 -2.89
N GLU A 67 14.79 3.00 -2.06
CA GLU A 67 16.24 2.85 -2.30
C GLU A 67 16.57 1.40 -2.71
N GLY A 68 17.27 1.26 -3.85
CA GLY A 68 17.64 -0.04 -4.43
C GLY A 68 16.52 -0.79 -5.16
N HIS A 69 15.28 -0.32 -5.15
CA HIS A 69 14.15 -0.92 -5.88
C HIS A 69 13.86 -0.16 -7.17
N GLY A 70 13.25 -0.86 -8.12
CA GLY A 70 12.80 -0.29 -9.38
C GLY A 70 13.88 0.52 -10.08
N ARG A 71 13.59 1.82 -10.27
CA ARG A 71 14.48 2.79 -10.91
C ARG A 71 15.24 3.68 -9.92
N SER A 72 15.02 3.49 -8.61
CA SER A 72 15.76 4.22 -7.58
C SER A 72 17.20 3.75 -7.48
N SER A 73 18.10 4.69 -7.17
CA SER A 73 19.50 4.38 -6.91
C SER A 73 19.69 3.55 -5.64
N GLY A 74 20.85 2.93 -5.50
CA GLY A 74 21.20 2.10 -4.37
C GLY A 74 21.52 0.65 -4.75
N ALA A 75 21.98 -0.13 -3.78
CA ALA A 75 22.26 -1.55 -4.00
C ALA A 75 20.95 -2.32 -4.21
N ARG A 76 20.88 -3.11 -5.28
CA ARG A 76 19.67 -3.79 -5.74
C ARG A 76 18.97 -4.55 -4.62
N CYS A 77 17.77 -4.11 -4.25
CA CYS A 77 16.89 -4.64 -3.19
C CYS A 77 17.59 -4.91 -1.86
N TYR A 78 18.61 -4.11 -1.54
CA TYR A 78 19.33 -4.19 -0.28
C TYR A 78 18.72 -3.21 0.74
N ILE A 79 18.11 -3.75 1.78
CA ILE A 79 17.54 -2.97 2.88
C ILE A 79 18.53 -3.01 4.05
N LYS A 80 19.28 -1.93 4.22
CA LYS A 80 20.23 -1.77 5.34
C LYS A 80 19.51 -1.43 6.64
N ARG A 81 18.48 -0.58 6.56
CA ARG A 81 17.61 -0.14 7.66
C ARG A 81 16.22 0.14 7.11
N PHE A 82 15.22 -0.52 7.63
CA PHE A 82 13.84 -0.34 7.18
C PHE A 82 13.32 1.09 7.43
N ASP A 83 13.77 1.73 8.50
CA ASP A 83 13.46 3.14 8.83
C ASP A 83 13.80 4.12 7.71
N ASN A 84 14.81 3.82 6.89
CA ASN A 84 15.14 4.67 5.75
C ASN A 84 14.00 4.70 4.72
N ILE A 85 13.38 3.57 4.47
CA ILE A 85 12.20 3.46 3.57
C ILE A 85 11.05 4.30 4.13
N ILE A 86 10.76 4.14 5.42
CA ILE A 86 9.68 4.90 6.08
C ILE A 86 9.95 6.40 6.04
N LYS A 87 11.21 6.81 6.25
CA LYS A 87 11.61 8.22 6.17
C LYS A 87 11.40 8.77 4.78
N ASP A 88 11.89 8.10 3.75
CA ASP A 88 11.79 8.52 2.35
C ASP A 88 10.33 8.63 1.90
N CYS A 89 9.51 7.63 2.19
CA CYS A 89 8.07 7.65 1.91
C CYS A 89 7.39 8.82 2.63
N SER A 90 7.62 8.98 3.92
CA SER A 90 7.02 10.04 4.74
C SER A 90 7.40 11.44 4.22
N GLU A 91 8.68 11.69 3.89
CA GLU A 91 9.16 12.97 3.36
C GLU A 91 8.53 13.26 2.00
N TYR A 92 8.52 12.29 1.08
CA TYR A 92 7.93 12.44 -0.25
C TYR A 92 6.41 12.68 -0.17
N PHE A 93 5.68 11.83 0.51
CA PHE A 93 4.21 11.92 0.60
C PHE A 93 3.77 13.23 1.24
N LYS A 94 4.43 13.66 2.31
CA LYS A 94 4.15 14.95 2.94
C LYS A 94 4.48 16.14 2.04
N SER A 95 5.54 16.05 1.22
CA SER A 95 5.86 17.09 0.25
C SER A 95 4.79 17.27 -0.83
N ILE A 96 4.11 16.18 -1.23
CA ILE A 96 2.94 16.25 -2.11
C ILE A 96 1.76 16.91 -1.39
N CYS A 97 1.44 16.47 -0.17
CA CYS A 97 0.33 17.01 0.60
C CYS A 97 0.49 18.52 0.94
N ALA A 98 1.72 19.03 0.94
CA ALA A 98 2.02 20.43 1.18
C ALA A 98 1.77 21.35 -0.04
N GLN A 99 1.60 20.78 -1.23
CA GLN A 99 1.31 21.56 -2.44
C GLN A 99 -0.08 22.18 -2.34
N GLU A 100 -0.21 23.43 -2.82
CA GLU A 100 -1.45 24.21 -2.71
C GLU A 100 -2.67 23.51 -3.32
N GLU A 101 -2.46 22.86 -4.49
CA GLU A 101 -3.51 22.14 -5.21
C GLU A 101 -4.08 20.93 -4.44
N TYR A 102 -3.32 20.39 -3.47
CA TYR A 102 -3.72 19.23 -2.66
C TYR A 102 -4.09 19.59 -1.22
N ARG A 103 -4.05 20.87 -0.88
CA ARG A 103 -4.40 21.34 0.47
C ARG A 103 -5.80 20.91 0.87
N GLY A 104 -5.91 20.31 2.06
CA GLY A 104 -7.18 19.84 2.63
C GLY A 104 -7.79 18.62 1.95
N LYS A 105 -7.06 17.95 1.03
CA LYS A 105 -7.48 16.64 0.48
C LYS A 105 -7.30 15.56 1.52
N LYS A 106 -8.18 14.55 1.48
CA LYS A 106 -8.02 13.31 2.24
C LYS A 106 -6.80 12.52 1.72
N ARG A 107 -6.09 11.86 2.62
CA ARG A 107 -4.79 11.22 2.40
C ARG A 107 -4.85 9.76 2.81
N PHE A 108 -4.78 8.86 1.83
CA PHE A 108 -4.84 7.44 2.04
C PHE A 108 -3.49 6.78 1.71
N LEU A 109 -3.05 5.89 2.58
CA LEU A 109 -1.94 4.99 2.28
C LEU A 109 -2.49 3.75 1.56
N TYR A 110 -1.73 3.22 0.63
CA TYR A 110 -2.03 1.97 -0.06
C TYR A 110 -0.78 1.09 -0.06
N GLY A 111 -0.82 -0.05 0.56
CA GLY A 111 0.34 -0.91 0.70
C GLY A 111 0.08 -2.37 0.34
N GLU A 112 0.94 -2.94 -0.51
CA GLU A 112 0.91 -4.36 -0.88
C GLU A 112 2.09 -5.11 -0.26
N SER A 113 1.84 -6.25 0.36
CA SER A 113 2.87 -7.11 0.95
C SER A 113 3.78 -6.32 1.92
N MET A 114 5.11 -6.25 1.69
CA MET A 114 6.02 -5.38 2.45
C MET A 114 5.54 -3.92 2.49
N GLY A 115 4.90 -3.44 1.42
CA GLY A 115 4.31 -2.10 1.38
C GLY A 115 3.20 -1.88 2.41
N GLY A 116 2.52 -2.94 2.84
CA GLY A 116 1.57 -2.89 3.95
C GLY A 116 2.26 -2.55 5.27
N ALA A 117 3.43 -3.15 5.54
CA ALA A 117 4.27 -2.78 6.69
C ALA A 117 4.78 -1.33 6.56
N VAL A 118 5.20 -0.90 5.36
CA VAL A 118 5.61 0.50 5.11
C VAL A 118 4.47 1.47 5.41
N ALA A 119 3.25 1.18 4.96
CA ALA A 119 2.08 2.01 5.20
C ALA A 119 1.75 2.13 6.70
N LEU A 120 1.72 1.00 7.42
CA LEU A 120 1.44 0.99 8.86
C LEU A 120 2.51 1.73 9.67
N LEU A 121 3.79 1.54 9.35
CA LEU A 121 4.89 2.23 10.05
C LEU A 121 4.94 3.72 9.69
N THR A 122 4.55 4.11 8.46
CA THR A 122 4.38 5.51 8.07
C THR A 122 3.25 6.18 8.86
N HIS A 123 2.13 5.46 9.06
CA HIS A 123 1.07 5.91 9.96
C HIS A 123 1.56 6.06 11.40
N LYS A 124 2.23 5.04 11.96
CA LYS A 124 2.74 5.09 13.34
C LYS A 124 3.69 6.25 13.60
N LYS A 125 4.45 6.68 12.58
CA LYS A 125 5.33 7.84 12.67
C LYS A 125 4.58 9.15 12.83
N ASP A 126 3.37 9.25 12.26
CA ASP A 126 2.50 10.42 12.36
C ASP A 126 1.02 10.01 12.33
N PRO A 127 0.48 9.54 13.47
CA PRO A 127 -0.84 8.90 13.53
C PRO A 127 -2.00 9.82 13.12
N GLY A 128 -1.88 11.14 13.35
CA GLY A 128 -2.92 12.13 13.02
C GLY A 128 -2.91 12.63 11.58
N PHE A 129 -1.90 12.23 10.79
CA PHE A 129 -1.71 12.79 9.44
C PHE A 129 -2.54 12.07 8.37
N TRP A 130 -2.80 10.78 8.51
CA TRP A 130 -3.41 9.93 7.50
C TRP A 130 -4.90 9.69 7.78
N ASP A 131 -5.72 9.75 6.73
CA ASP A 131 -7.17 9.58 6.82
C ASP A 131 -7.60 8.11 6.68
N GLY A 132 -6.70 7.22 6.27
CA GLY A 132 -6.94 5.78 6.20
C GLY A 132 -5.87 5.02 5.41
N ALA A 133 -5.98 3.68 5.42
CA ALA A 133 -5.10 2.80 4.66
C ALA A 133 -5.85 1.64 4.01
N VAL A 134 -5.44 1.29 2.79
CA VAL A 134 -5.77 0.04 2.10
C VAL A 134 -4.54 -0.87 2.18
N LEU A 135 -4.70 -2.07 2.73
CA LEU A 135 -3.61 -3.01 2.99
C LEU A 135 -3.92 -4.34 2.29
N VAL A 136 -3.16 -4.63 1.24
CA VAL A 136 -3.34 -5.81 0.39
C VAL A 136 -2.30 -6.86 0.74
N ALA A 137 -2.73 -8.00 1.28
CA ALA A 137 -1.89 -9.11 1.70
C ALA A 137 -0.64 -8.64 2.49
N PRO A 138 -0.81 -7.82 3.56
CA PRO A 138 0.29 -7.13 4.22
C PRO A 138 1.26 -8.11 4.88
N MET A 139 2.55 -7.76 4.85
CA MET A 139 3.62 -8.58 5.43
C MET A 139 3.88 -8.18 6.89
N PHE A 140 3.54 -9.06 7.81
CA PHE A 140 4.09 -9.13 9.17
C PHE A 140 3.89 -10.55 9.74
N ILE A 141 4.49 -10.87 10.90
CA ILE A 141 4.45 -12.21 11.49
C ILE A 141 3.33 -12.26 12.53
N SER A 142 2.62 -13.40 12.63
CA SER A 142 1.71 -13.67 13.75
C SER A 142 2.41 -14.45 14.87
N LEU A 143 2.24 -14.00 16.13
CA LEU A 143 2.72 -14.69 17.33
C LEU A 143 2.18 -16.12 17.45
N LEU A 144 1.01 -16.39 16.87
CA LEU A 144 0.40 -17.73 16.88
C LEU A 144 1.25 -18.77 16.17
N THR A 145 2.10 -18.34 15.22
CA THR A 145 3.05 -19.24 14.52
C THR A 145 4.37 -19.47 15.28
N ARG A 146 4.57 -18.81 16.45
CA ARG A 146 5.79 -18.92 17.24
C ARG A 146 5.88 -20.16 18.14
N VAL A 147 4.78 -20.90 18.35
CA VAL A 147 4.69 -21.86 19.46
C VAL A 147 5.21 -23.27 19.10
N GLU A 148 5.34 -23.65 17.85
CA GLU A 148 5.62 -25.05 17.49
C GLU A 148 6.96 -25.37 16.84
N ASP A 149 7.80 -24.41 16.44
CA ASP A 149 9.15 -24.69 15.96
C ASP A 149 10.11 -23.51 16.18
N VAL A 150 11.26 -23.77 16.75
CA VAL A 150 12.34 -22.83 17.13
C VAL A 150 12.92 -22.03 15.93
N ILE A 151 12.53 -22.35 14.73
CA ILE A 151 12.69 -21.55 13.50
C ILE A 151 11.35 -21.61 12.79
N PRO A 152 10.57 -20.54 12.78
CA PRO A 152 9.32 -20.56 12.03
C PRO A 152 9.61 -21.03 10.61
N LYS A 153 8.69 -21.78 10.02
CA LYS A 153 8.67 -22.12 8.57
C LYS A 153 8.51 -20.84 7.76
N TRP A 154 9.36 -19.91 8.04
CA TRP A 154 9.34 -18.57 7.52
C TRP A 154 9.86 -18.61 6.09
N LYS A 155 8.97 -18.51 5.16
CA LYS A 155 9.28 -18.31 3.74
C LYS A 155 9.83 -16.92 3.44
N ILE A 156 10.53 -16.27 4.39
CA ILE A 156 11.24 -15.00 4.16
C ILE A 156 12.39 -15.19 3.18
N VAL A 157 13.01 -16.36 3.22
CA VAL A 157 13.92 -16.77 2.16
C VAL A 157 13.16 -17.78 1.33
N PRO A 158 12.55 -17.37 0.21
CA PRO A 158 11.80 -18.29 -0.59
C PRO A 158 12.71 -19.45 -1.02
N THR A 159 12.38 -20.65 -0.60
CA THR A 159 12.99 -21.86 -1.15
C THR A 159 12.43 -22.18 -2.54
N LYS A 160 11.25 -21.61 -2.85
CA LYS A 160 10.57 -21.63 -4.14
C LYS A 160 10.54 -20.23 -4.73
N ASP A 161 10.36 -20.13 -6.03
CA ASP A 161 10.16 -18.88 -6.74
C ASP A 161 8.91 -18.16 -6.19
N VAL A 162 9.11 -16.99 -5.61
CA VAL A 162 8.02 -16.19 -5.01
C VAL A 162 7.00 -15.79 -6.07
N ILE A 163 7.43 -15.53 -7.31
CA ILE A 163 6.54 -15.15 -8.40
C ILE A 163 5.56 -16.28 -8.70
N ASP A 164 6.02 -17.52 -8.72
CA ASP A 164 5.15 -18.69 -8.93
C ASP A 164 4.15 -18.90 -7.80
N SER A 165 4.50 -18.51 -6.59
CA SER A 165 3.64 -18.65 -5.42
C SER A 165 2.68 -17.46 -5.23
N ALA A 166 3.08 -16.28 -5.70
CA ALA A 166 2.34 -15.04 -5.50
C ALA A 166 1.26 -14.79 -6.56
N PHE A 167 1.51 -15.17 -7.83
CA PHE A 167 0.69 -14.79 -8.96
C PHE A 167 0.02 -16.02 -9.60
N LYS A 168 -1.30 -16.09 -9.51
CA LYS A 168 -2.10 -17.25 -9.92
C LYS A 168 -2.23 -17.36 -11.44
N ASP A 169 -2.48 -16.23 -12.11
CA ASP A 169 -2.64 -16.17 -13.58
C ASP A 169 -1.28 -16.36 -14.27
N PRO A 170 -1.12 -17.39 -15.13
CA PRO A 170 0.16 -17.69 -15.77
C PRO A 170 0.61 -16.60 -16.75
N VAL A 171 -0.30 -15.92 -17.45
CA VAL A 171 0.04 -14.86 -18.41
C VAL A 171 0.58 -13.64 -17.66
N LYS A 172 -0.08 -13.26 -16.58
CA LYS A 172 0.37 -12.16 -15.70
C LYS A 172 1.71 -12.50 -15.04
N ARG A 173 1.89 -13.73 -14.62
CA ARG A 173 3.15 -14.23 -14.05
C ARG A 173 4.32 -14.06 -15.02
N GLU A 174 4.16 -14.45 -16.29
CA GLU A 174 5.19 -14.27 -17.31
C GLU A 174 5.47 -12.78 -17.59
N LYS A 175 4.44 -11.94 -17.61
CA LYS A 175 4.62 -10.49 -17.73
C LYS A 175 5.44 -9.92 -16.57
N ILE A 176 5.19 -10.39 -15.35
CA ILE A 176 5.95 -9.97 -14.16
C ILE A 176 7.39 -10.44 -14.26
N ARG A 177 7.66 -11.69 -14.69
CA ARG A 177 9.01 -12.22 -14.93
C ARG A 177 9.77 -11.42 -15.99
N GLY A 178 9.08 -10.96 -17.02
CA GLY A 178 9.67 -10.11 -18.08
C GLY A 178 10.03 -8.70 -17.63
N ASN A 179 9.54 -8.24 -16.47
CA ASN A 179 9.86 -6.90 -15.96
C ASN A 179 11.23 -6.89 -15.29
N LYS A 180 12.24 -6.34 -15.98
CA LYS A 180 13.63 -6.24 -15.49
C LYS A 180 13.82 -5.37 -14.24
N LEU A 181 12.81 -4.57 -13.88
CA LEU A 181 12.82 -3.75 -12.68
C LEU A 181 12.45 -4.55 -11.43
N ILE A 182 11.81 -5.70 -11.58
CA ILE A 182 11.47 -6.61 -10.50
C ILE A 182 12.69 -7.44 -10.11
N TYR A 183 12.90 -7.57 -8.80
CA TYR A 183 13.98 -8.37 -8.24
C TYR A 183 13.53 -9.82 -8.08
N GLN A 184 14.25 -10.74 -8.72
CA GLN A 184 13.88 -12.16 -8.77
C GLN A 184 14.88 -13.07 -8.03
N GLU A 185 15.88 -12.45 -7.38
CA GLU A 185 16.88 -13.21 -6.62
C GLU A 185 16.47 -13.30 -5.13
N LYS A 186 17.17 -14.16 -4.41
CA LYS A 186 16.98 -14.28 -2.95
C LYS A 186 17.45 -13.02 -2.24
N PRO A 187 16.72 -12.54 -1.22
CA PRO A 187 17.14 -11.39 -0.44
C PRO A 187 18.48 -11.71 0.27
N ARG A 188 19.32 -10.69 0.37
CA ARG A 188 20.56 -10.79 1.16
C ARG A 188 20.22 -11.01 2.63
N LEU A 189 21.07 -11.70 3.37
CA LEU A 189 20.84 -12.04 4.79
C LEU A 189 20.48 -10.78 5.63
N LYS A 190 21.20 -9.67 5.44
CA LYS A 190 20.90 -8.42 6.17
C LYS A 190 19.49 -7.91 5.86
N THR A 191 19.06 -7.97 4.61
CA THR A 191 17.70 -7.60 4.20
C THR A 191 16.66 -8.51 4.85
N ALA A 192 16.88 -9.82 4.82
CA ALA A 192 15.99 -10.78 5.45
C ALA A 192 15.84 -10.55 6.96
N LEU A 193 16.94 -10.25 7.64
CA LEU A 193 16.95 -9.91 9.07
C LEU A 193 16.22 -8.59 9.36
N GLU A 194 16.36 -7.57 8.51
CA GLU A 194 15.63 -6.31 8.67
C GLU A 194 14.11 -6.50 8.45
N LEU A 195 13.72 -7.29 7.45
CA LEU A 195 12.31 -7.62 7.22
C LEU A 195 11.72 -8.38 8.41
N LEU A 196 12.46 -9.37 8.93
CA LEU A 196 12.06 -10.14 10.12
C LEU A 196 11.86 -9.22 11.33
N ARG A 197 12.86 -8.42 11.66
CA ARG A 197 12.81 -7.49 12.79
C ARG A 197 11.64 -6.52 12.66
N THR A 198 11.44 -5.96 11.47
CA THR A 198 10.35 -5.03 11.18
C THR A 198 8.99 -5.68 11.36
N SER A 199 8.83 -6.91 10.85
CA SER A 199 7.59 -7.68 11.02
C SER A 199 7.28 -7.96 12.49
N MET A 200 8.28 -8.39 13.27
CA MET A 200 8.12 -8.64 14.70
C MET A 200 7.73 -7.37 15.47
N ASN A 201 8.46 -6.27 15.25
CA ASN A 201 8.17 -4.99 15.89
C ASN A 201 6.77 -4.45 15.54
N LEU A 202 6.34 -4.66 14.30
CA LEU A 202 5.01 -4.23 13.87
C LEU A 202 3.94 -5.07 14.55
N GLU A 203 4.11 -6.38 14.64
CA GLU A 203 3.17 -7.26 15.32
C GLU A 203 3.03 -6.91 16.81
N ASP A 204 4.14 -6.66 17.50
CA ASP A 204 4.13 -6.30 18.92
C ASP A 204 3.38 -4.97 19.17
N SER A 205 3.22 -4.14 18.14
CA SER A 205 2.62 -2.80 18.22
C SER A 205 1.37 -2.61 17.35
N LEU A 206 0.66 -3.67 17.00
CA LEU A 206 -0.60 -3.58 16.24
C LEU A 206 -1.68 -2.75 16.96
N ASN A 207 -1.69 -2.75 18.27
CA ASN A 207 -2.57 -1.90 19.09
C ASN A 207 -2.32 -0.39 18.92
N GLU A 208 -1.20 0.02 18.35
CA GLU A 208 -0.93 1.44 18.03
C GLU A 208 -1.52 1.86 16.67
N VAL A 209 -2.09 0.94 15.89
CA VAL A 209 -2.76 1.25 14.63
C VAL A 209 -4.13 1.85 14.92
N THR A 210 -4.28 3.14 14.70
CA THR A 210 -5.47 3.93 15.07
C THR A 210 -6.22 4.49 13.86
N LEU A 211 -5.58 4.56 12.67
CA LEU A 211 -6.24 5.07 11.46
C LEU A 211 -7.33 4.11 10.95
N PRO A 212 -8.36 4.62 10.24
CA PRO A 212 -9.26 3.78 9.47
C PRO A 212 -8.49 2.89 8.49
N PHE A 213 -8.80 1.58 8.42
CA PHE A 213 -8.16 0.72 7.44
C PHE A 213 -9.07 -0.33 6.85
N PHE A 214 -8.71 -0.76 5.65
CA PHE A 214 -9.25 -1.91 4.97
C PHE A 214 -8.12 -2.89 4.65
N VAL A 215 -8.14 -4.06 5.26
CA VAL A 215 -7.19 -5.13 4.98
C VAL A 215 -7.86 -6.21 4.13
N LEU A 216 -7.18 -6.57 3.04
CA LEU A 216 -7.62 -7.56 2.06
C LEU A 216 -6.59 -8.68 1.97
N HIS A 217 -7.04 -9.95 1.94
CA HIS A 217 -6.13 -11.09 1.85
C HIS A 217 -6.75 -12.24 1.07
N GLY A 218 -5.95 -12.94 0.26
CA GLY A 218 -6.36 -14.19 -0.38
C GLY A 218 -6.27 -15.36 0.60
N GLU A 219 -7.31 -16.15 0.74
CA GLU A 219 -7.29 -17.29 1.69
C GLU A 219 -6.34 -18.42 1.26
N ALA A 220 -6.00 -18.49 -0.03
CA ALA A 220 -5.01 -19.43 -0.56
C ALA A 220 -3.62 -18.80 -0.75
N ASP A 221 -3.34 -17.68 -0.09
CA ASP A 221 -2.02 -17.05 -0.09
C ASP A 221 -0.99 -17.96 0.60
N THR A 222 0.09 -18.27 -0.12
CA THR A 222 1.22 -19.08 0.39
C THR A 222 2.49 -18.26 0.60
N VAL A 223 2.44 -16.95 0.35
CA VAL A 223 3.55 -15.99 0.52
C VAL A 223 3.47 -15.30 1.88
N THR A 224 2.31 -14.74 2.21
CA THR A 224 2.00 -14.20 3.53
C THR A 224 0.79 -14.92 4.11
N ASP A 225 0.79 -15.14 5.42
CA ASP A 225 -0.27 -15.86 6.09
C ASP A 225 -1.52 -14.96 6.25
N PRO A 226 -2.73 -15.38 5.83
CA PRO A 226 -3.96 -14.63 6.06
C PRO A 226 -4.26 -14.32 7.54
N ASP A 227 -3.75 -15.14 8.46
CA ASP A 227 -3.94 -14.92 9.90
C ASP A 227 -3.25 -13.65 10.41
N VAL A 228 -2.24 -13.13 9.71
CA VAL A 228 -1.65 -11.82 10.04
C VAL A 228 -2.67 -10.70 9.82
N SER A 229 -3.50 -10.79 8.78
CA SER A 229 -4.57 -9.82 8.52
C SER A 229 -5.69 -9.91 9.55
N ARG A 230 -6.01 -11.12 10.03
CA ARG A 230 -6.94 -11.32 11.15
C ARG A 230 -6.37 -10.70 12.43
N ALA A 231 -5.10 -10.96 12.76
CA ALA A 231 -4.43 -10.40 13.93
C ALA A 231 -4.41 -8.85 13.90
N LEU A 232 -4.16 -8.24 12.73
CA LEU A 232 -4.26 -6.78 12.57
C LEU A 232 -5.69 -6.30 12.86
N TYR A 233 -6.69 -6.95 12.26
CA TYR A 233 -8.08 -6.59 12.46
C TYR A 233 -8.49 -6.68 13.93
N ASP A 234 -8.10 -7.74 14.62
CA ASP A 234 -8.50 -7.99 16.01
C ASP A 234 -7.78 -7.02 16.97
N ARG A 235 -6.47 -6.82 16.81
CA ARG A 235 -5.62 -6.15 17.79
C ARG A 235 -5.48 -4.63 17.58
N ALA A 236 -5.75 -4.11 16.38
CA ALA A 236 -5.67 -2.67 16.10
C ALA A 236 -6.67 -1.88 16.93
N SER A 237 -6.25 -0.73 17.46
CA SER A 237 -7.11 0.20 18.22
C SER A 237 -8.00 1.08 17.33
N SER A 238 -7.87 0.98 16.01
CA SER A 238 -8.75 1.68 15.07
C SER A 238 -10.21 1.36 15.34
N LYS A 239 -11.07 2.37 15.32
CA LYS A 239 -12.51 2.22 15.47
C LYS A 239 -13.23 2.01 14.13
N ASP A 240 -12.52 2.15 13.02
CA ASP A 240 -13.03 1.96 11.66
C ASP A 240 -12.12 0.98 10.93
N LYS A 241 -12.37 -0.30 11.11
CA LYS A 241 -11.59 -1.40 10.52
C LYS A 241 -12.48 -2.32 9.71
N THR A 242 -11.97 -2.68 8.53
CA THR A 242 -12.63 -3.61 7.63
C THR A 242 -11.62 -4.69 7.24
N ILE A 243 -12.03 -5.94 7.27
CA ILE A 243 -11.29 -7.07 6.74
C ILE A 243 -12.10 -7.78 5.68
N LYS A 244 -11.49 -8.18 4.58
CA LYS A 244 -12.09 -9.07 3.59
C LYS A 244 -11.08 -10.13 3.17
N LEU A 245 -11.50 -11.38 3.31
CA LEU A 245 -10.74 -12.54 2.85
C LEU A 245 -11.41 -13.08 1.59
N TYR A 246 -10.60 -13.40 0.58
CA TYR A 246 -11.07 -13.85 -0.73
C TYR A 246 -10.80 -15.33 -0.89
N PRO A 247 -11.84 -16.19 -0.89
CA PRO A 247 -11.69 -17.63 -1.05
C PRO A 247 -10.94 -18.00 -2.34
N GLY A 248 -9.93 -18.86 -2.21
CA GLY A 248 -9.17 -19.39 -3.34
C GLY A 248 -8.27 -18.39 -4.07
N MET A 249 -8.23 -17.10 -3.69
CA MET A 249 -7.31 -16.13 -4.23
C MET A 249 -5.92 -16.24 -3.56
N TRP A 250 -4.89 -15.85 -4.32
CA TRP A 250 -3.50 -15.90 -3.91
C TRP A 250 -3.01 -14.52 -3.44
N HIS A 251 -1.66 -14.40 -3.29
CA HIS A 251 -1.01 -13.17 -2.79
C HIS A 251 -1.25 -11.94 -3.67
N GLY A 252 -1.15 -12.09 -4.97
CA GLY A 252 -1.23 -11.00 -5.95
C GLY A 252 -2.65 -10.55 -6.28
N LEU A 253 -3.46 -10.20 -5.28
CA LEU A 253 -4.89 -9.87 -5.42
C LEU A 253 -5.20 -8.85 -6.51
N THR A 254 -4.34 -7.87 -6.72
CA THR A 254 -4.55 -6.71 -7.61
C THR A 254 -3.81 -6.80 -8.94
N SER A 255 -2.95 -7.82 -9.09
CA SER A 255 -2.05 -7.90 -10.25
C SER A 255 -1.79 -9.32 -10.75
N GLY A 256 -2.13 -10.34 -9.97
CA GLY A 256 -1.77 -11.74 -10.23
C GLY A 256 -2.93 -12.71 -10.32
N GLU A 257 -4.13 -12.29 -9.99
CA GLU A 257 -5.35 -13.05 -10.14
C GLU A 257 -5.93 -12.93 -11.57
N PRO A 258 -6.86 -13.79 -12.00
CA PRO A 258 -7.69 -13.57 -13.19
C PRO A 258 -8.43 -12.23 -13.13
N ASP A 259 -8.75 -11.63 -14.30
CA ASP A 259 -9.29 -10.27 -14.37
C ASP A 259 -10.60 -10.10 -13.59
N ASP A 260 -11.51 -11.07 -13.61
CA ASP A 260 -12.76 -11.01 -12.84
C ASP A 260 -12.50 -10.90 -11.33
N ASN A 261 -11.52 -11.62 -10.82
CA ASN A 261 -11.10 -11.53 -9.42
C ASN A 261 -10.51 -10.16 -9.08
N ILE A 262 -9.67 -9.63 -9.96
CA ILE A 262 -9.09 -8.29 -9.82
C ILE A 262 -10.18 -7.22 -9.79
N GLU A 263 -11.20 -7.31 -10.65
CA GLU A 263 -12.32 -6.37 -10.67
C GLU A 263 -13.11 -6.41 -9.35
N ILE A 264 -13.36 -7.59 -8.79
CA ILE A 264 -14.01 -7.74 -7.46
C ILE A 264 -13.19 -7.03 -6.39
N VAL A 265 -11.87 -7.27 -6.34
CA VAL A 265 -10.98 -6.66 -5.36
C VAL A 265 -10.99 -5.13 -5.49
N PHE A 266 -10.86 -4.59 -6.71
CA PHE A 266 -10.90 -3.15 -6.93
C PHE A 266 -12.27 -2.52 -6.63
N SER A 267 -13.36 -3.21 -6.93
CA SER A 267 -14.71 -2.76 -6.54
C SER A 267 -14.81 -2.53 -5.03
N ASP A 268 -14.28 -3.46 -4.24
CA ASP A 268 -14.25 -3.34 -2.78
C ASP A 268 -13.36 -2.19 -2.31
N ILE A 269 -12.15 -2.06 -2.87
CA ILE A 269 -11.20 -0.99 -2.55
C ILE A 269 -11.81 0.38 -2.85
N LEU A 270 -12.38 0.54 -4.04
CA LEU A 270 -13.00 1.80 -4.46
C LEU A 270 -14.22 2.15 -3.59
N SER A 271 -15.07 1.16 -3.30
CA SER A 271 -16.22 1.35 -2.41
C SER A 271 -15.77 1.83 -1.01
N TRP A 272 -14.70 1.25 -0.47
CA TRP A 272 -14.16 1.63 0.84
C TRP A 272 -13.56 3.05 0.82
N LEU A 273 -12.77 3.39 -0.20
CA LEU A 273 -12.16 4.70 -0.38
C LEU A 273 -13.23 5.79 -0.62
N ASP A 274 -14.24 5.51 -1.46
CA ASP A 274 -15.29 6.47 -1.81
C ASP A 274 -16.13 6.87 -0.59
N LYS A 275 -16.44 5.93 0.29
CA LYS A 275 -17.14 6.22 1.55
C LYS A 275 -16.38 7.21 2.44
N ARG A 276 -15.03 7.21 2.38
CA ARG A 276 -14.17 8.03 3.25
C ARG A 276 -13.60 9.28 2.57
N SER A 277 -13.71 9.37 1.25
CA SER A 277 -13.27 10.54 0.47
C SER A 277 -14.30 11.66 0.45
N ARG A 278 -15.57 11.36 0.74
CA ARG A 278 -16.63 12.37 0.76
C ARG A 278 -16.38 13.34 1.90
N ARG A 279 -16.16 14.62 1.59
CA ARG A 279 -16.31 15.68 2.59
C ARG A 279 -17.75 15.62 3.10
N TRP A 280 -17.95 15.61 4.41
CA TRP A 280 -19.23 15.92 5.00
C TRP A 280 -19.59 17.35 4.61
N HIS A 281 -20.36 17.55 3.53
CA HIS A 281 -21.09 18.78 3.27
C HIS A 281 -22.27 18.88 4.25
N ARG A 282 -21.97 18.96 5.54
CA ARG A 282 -22.90 19.42 6.55
C ARG A 282 -22.39 20.74 7.10
N GLN A 283 -22.60 21.83 6.34
CA GLN A 283 -22.68 23.18 6.90
C GLN A 283 -22.88 24.20 5.78
N TYR A 284 -23.98 24.13 5.07
CA TYR A 284 -24.62 25.25 4.35
C TYR A 284 -25.85 24.70 3.63
N GLN A 285 -26.76 24.02 4.39
CA GLN A 285 -28.16 24.16 4.08
C GLN A 285 -28.54 25.54 4.64
N ILE A 286 -28.47 26.52 3.80
CA ILE A 286 -29.15 27.80 4.04
C ILE A 286 -30.63 27.44 4.16
N ASP A 287 -31.18 27.68 5.35
CA ASP A 287 -32.61 27.53 5.65
C ASP A 287 -33.38 28.47 4.69
N PRO A 288 -34.26 27.94 3.81
CA PRO A 288 -35.02 28.79 2.89
C PRO A 288 -35.99 29.71 3.56
N ALA A 289 -36.11 29.67 4.89
CA ALA A 289 -37.11 30.43 5.67
C ALA A 289 -36.70 31.87 6.00
N VAL A 290 -35.54 32.40 5.56
CA VAL A 290 -35.09 33.76 5.92
C VAL A 290 -35.43 34.83 4.86
N TYR A 291 -36.12 34.50 3.79
CA TYR A 291 -36.64 35.50 2.85
C TYR A 291 -38.16 35.53 2.81
N SER A 292 -38.80 35.84 3.92
CA SER A 292 -40.13 36.43 3.90
C SER A 292 -40.01 37.96 3.90
N TRP A 293 -40.07 38.54 2.75
CA TRP A 293 -40.26 39.96 2.59
C TRP A 293 -41.69 40.31 3.09
N HIS A 294 -41.75 41.12 4.12
CA HIS A 294 -42.95 41.89 4.40
C HIS A 294 -42.99 43.06 3.40
N GLY A 295 -43.93 42.97 2.42
CA GLY A 295 -44.46 44.08 1.65
C GLY A 295 -45.73 44.58 2.29
#